data_0d9c90b7e4f80578b98a2c218fa900de
#
_entry.id   0d9c90b7e4f80578b98a2c218fa900de
#
_cell.length_a   1.000
_cell.length_b   1.000
_cell.length_c   1.000
_cell.angle_alpha   90.00
_cell.angle_beta   90.00
_cell.angle_gamma   90.00
#
_symmetry.space_group_name_H-M   'P 1'
#
loop_
_entity.id
_entity.type
_entity.pdbx_description
1 polymer ?
#
loop_
_entity_poly.entity_id
_entity_poly.type
_entity_poly.pdbx_seq_one_letter_code
_entity_poly.pdbx_strand_id
1 'polypeptide(L)'
;MMTYSDPSDRFIRNEREAKIAARADQLAGVFAERAPKHDLEGTFPFENFNELRDSGYLALTVPKQYGGEEASIYELVLSQERLARGDGSTALAIGWHIGLLKQLHLSGAIPEELFSELCLEVVHDGLVLNELVSERAMGSPTRGGKPETKAVKVEGGWLITGQKSYCTLSPILKKFIVAATMSDSDTVGSFIVEAGDGVKVLETWNTMGMRSTGSHDIAMKEVFVPDRYLIRGKAGDQLRKPVPTDGNMLHIPACYLGIAHGARDFALSFAAKHQPNSLQVPIAELPNIKRLIGEIELDLITARTFLYDTADRWDKEINNRENLKIELGVAKHLATNAALRVVDHAMRIVGGLSLSKTSPLERMYRDVRAGLHNPPMDDVVITNLANRALGK
;
A
#
# COMPACT_ATOMS: atom_id res chain seq x y z
N MET A 1 -24.56 9.86 -27.63
CA MET A 1 -23.38 9.88 -26.76
C MET A 1 -23.21 8.47 -26.19
N MET A 2 -22.24 7.69 -26.65
CA MET A 2 -21.91 6.42 -26.00
C MET A 2 -21.34 6.77 -24.61
N THR A 3 -22.06 6.42 -23.56
CA THR A 3 -21.52 6.43 -22.19
C THR A 3 -20.44 5.36 -22.17
N TYR A 4 -19.19 5.76 -22.25
CA TYR A 4 -18.07 4.86 -21.92
C TYR A 4 -18.27 4.45 -20.48
N SER A 5 -18.66 3.19 -20.23
CA SER A 5 -18.60 2.62 -18.92
C SER A 5 -17.13 2.66 -18.47
N ASP A 6 -16.87 3.12 -17.26
CA ASP A 6 -15.50 3.14 -16.71
C ASP A 6 -14.91 1.73 -16.82
N PRO A 7 -13.75 1.53 -17.50
CA PRO A 7 -13.12 0.22 -17.61
C PRO A 7 -12.83 -0.43 -16.23
N SER A 8 -12.85 0.36 -15.14
CA SER A 8 -12.73 -0.17 -13.78
C SER A 8 -13.96 -0.96 -13.34
N ASP A 9 -15.14 -0.68 -13.88
CA ASP A 9 -16.38 -1.32 -13.45
C ASP A 9 -16.48 -2.80 -13.84
N ARG A 10 -15.71 -3.26 -14.84
CA ARG A 10 -15.67 -4.69 -15.22
C ARG A 10 -15.21 -5.62 -14.09
N PHE A 11 -14.54 -5.10 -13.06
CA PHE A 11 -14.07 -5.88 -11.92
C PHE A 11 -15.01 -5.85 -10.72
N ILE A 12 -16.16 -5.16 -10.82
CA ILE A 12 -17.24 -5.20 -9.84
C ILE A 12 -18.15 -6.37 -10.21
N ARG A 13 -18.23 -7.37 -9.34
CA ARG A 13 -18.94 -8.64 -9.63
C ARG A 13 -20.27 -8.75 -8.90
N ASN A 14 -20.47 -7.94 -7.85
CA ASN A 14 -21.66 -8.01 -6.99
C ASN A 14 -21.92 -6.68 -6.28
N GLU A 15 -23.07 -6.56 -5.61
CA GLU A 15 -23.49 -5.34 -4.90
C GLU A 15 -22.56 -4.94 -3.74
N ARG A 16 -21.95 -5.90 -3.06
CA ARG A 16 -21.01 -5.62 -1.96
C ARG A 16 -19.75 -4.94 -2.51
N GLU A 17 -19.19 -5.49 -3.57
CA GLU A 17 -18.05 -4.89 -4.26
C GLU A 17 -18.39 -3.51 -4.82
N ALA A 18 -19.62 -3.32 -5.35
CA ALA A 18 -20.09 -2.02 -5.81
C ALA A 18 -20.14 -0.97 -4.68
N LYS A 19 -20.59 -1.35 -3.48
CA LYS A 19 -20.60 -0.46 -2.30
C LYS A 19 -19.19 -0.08 -1.85
N ILE A 20 -18.28 -1.04 -1.79
CA ILE A 20 -16.86 -0.81 -1.45
C ILE A 20 -16.22 0.13 -2.47
N ALA A 21 -16.45 -0.13 -3.76
CA ALA A 21 -15.94 0.68 -4.84
C ALA A 21 -16.46 2.12 -4.79
N ALA A 22 -17.78 2.30 -4.61
CA ALA A 22 -18.40 3.62 -4.54
C ALA A 22 -17.88 4.46 -3.37
N ARG A 23 -17.68 3.86 -2.19
CA ARG A 23 -17.06 4.53 -1.05
C ARG A 23 -15.62 4.96 -1.36
N ALA A 24 -14.82 4.08 -1.97
CA ALA A 24 -13.45 4.40 -2.35
C ALA A 24 -13.40 5.53 -3.39
N ASP A 25 -14.29 5.54 -4.38
CA ASP A 25 -14.39 6.60 -5.39
C ASP A 25 -14.80 7.95 -4.76
N GLN A 26 -15.74 7.95 -3.81
CA GLN A 26 -16.13 9.15 -3.07
C GLN A 26 -14.94 9.74 -2.30
N LEU A 27 -14.22 8.91 -1.55
CA LEU A 27 -13.03 9.33 -0.81
C LEU A 27 -11.93 9.82 -1.77
N ALA A 28 -11.70 9.12 -2.87
CA ALA A 28 -10.73 9.51 -3.90
C ALA A 28 -11.02 10.92 -4.45
N GLY A 29 -12.29 11.25 -4.70
CA GLY A 29 -12.69 12.59 -5.14
C GLY A 29 -12.28 13.68 -4.15
N VAL A 30 -12.55 13.47 -2.87
CA VAL A 30 -12.17 14.41 -1.80
C VAL A 30 -10.65 14.52 -1.66
N PHE A 31 -9.93 13.40 -1.74
CA PHE A 31 -8.47 13.39 -1.58
C PHE A 31 -7.75 14.05 -2.76
N ALA A 32 -8.31 13.91 -3.97
CA ALA A 32 -7.75 14.55 -5.17
C ALA A 32 -7.68 16.08 -5.05
N GLU A 33 -8.64 16.71 -4.35
CA GLU A 33 -8.65 18.15 -4.14
C GLU A 33 -7.53 18.61 -3.18
N ARG A 34 -7.17 17.78 -2.20
CA ARG A 34 -6.18 18.09 -1.14
C ARG A 34 -4.75 17.70 -1.52
N ALA A 35 -4.61 16.64 -2.33
CA ALA A 35 -3.32 16.05 -2.67
C ALA A 35 -2.28 17.03 -3.25
N PRO A 36 -2.63 18.01 -4.12
CA PRO A 36 -1.64 18.98 -4.62
C PRO A 36 -0.98 19.81 -3.51
N LYS A 37 -1.75 20.22 -2.50
CA LYS A 37 -1.25 20.99 -1.36
C LYS A 37 -0.26 20.17 -0.54
N HIS A 38 -0.70 19.00 -0.10
CA HIS A 38 0.12 18.13 0.75
C HIS A 38 1.40 17.65 0.05
N ASP A 39 1.33 17.36 -1.25
CA ASP A 39 2.52 17.02 -2.05
C ASP A 39 3.50 18.21 -2.12
N LEU A 40 3.01 19.42 -2.42
CA LEU A 40 3.85 20.61 -2.53
C LEU A 40 4.55 20.91 -1.20
N GLU A 41 3.82 20.91 -0.11
CA GLU A 41 4.31 21.22 1.23
C GLU A 41 5.07 20.06 1.88
N GLY A 42 4.90 18.82 1.40
CA GLY A 42 5.46 17.62 2.02
C GLY A 42 4.81 17.32 3.38
N THR A 43 3.53 17.66 3.54
CA THR A 43 2.79 17.51 4.80
C THR A 43 1.93 16.26 4.81
N PHE A 44 1.65 15.73 6.01
CA PHE A 44 0.77 14.58 6.19
C PHE A 44 -0.71 15.02 6.19
N PRO A 45 -1.60 14.37 5.40
CA PRO A 45 -2.99 14.79 5.26
C PRO A 45 -3.88 14.22 6.37
N PHE A 46 -3.79 14.73 7.59
CA PHE A 46 -4.57 14.27 8.75
C PHE A 46 -6.07 14.20 8.48
N GLU A 47 -6.60 15.15 7.73
CA GLU A 47 -8.00 15.21 7.33
C GLU A 47 -8.43 14.02 6.48
N ASN A 48 -7.56 13.48 5.62
CA ASN A 48 -7.85 12.28 4.83
C ASN A 48 -8.04 11.06 5.75
N PHE A 49 -7.24 10.95 6.80
CA PHE A 49 -7.35 9.84 7.77
C PHE A 49 -8.56 9.97 8.68
N ASN A 50 -9.04 11.20 8.97
CA ASN A 50 -10.34 11.41 9.61
C ASN A 50 -11.48 10.92 8.71
N GLU A 51 -11.49 11.27 7.43
CA GLU A 51 -12.48 10.78 6.44
C GLU A 51 -12.46 9.24 6.32
N LEU A 52 -11.26 8.63 6.29
CA LEU A 52 -11.11 7.17 6.26
C LEU A 52 -11.70 6.52 7.52
N ARG A 53 -11.48 7.10 8.70
CA ARG A 53 -12.08 6.66 9.96
C ARG A 53 -13.61 6.78 9.90
N ASP A 54 -14.11 7.98 9.61
CA ASP A 54 -15.53 8.32 9.66
C ASP A 54 -16.36 7.52 8.62
N SER A 55 -15.73 7.13 7.51
CA SER A 55 -16.33 6.23 6.49
C SER A 55 -16.26 4.74 6.84
N GLY A 56 -15.61 4.36 7.95
CA GLY A 56 -15.36 2.98 8.32
C GLY A 56 -14.26 2.26 7.51
N TYR A 57 -13.53 3.00 6.67
CA TYR A 57 -12.49 2.39 5.81
C TYR A 57 -11.34 1.77 6.61
N LEU A 58 -11.00 2.32 7.80
CA LEU A 58 -9.96 1.75 8.66
C LEU A 58 -10.27 0.30 9.06
N ALA A 59 -11.55 -0.05 9.21
CA ALA A 59 -12.01 -1.37 9.61
C ALA A 59 -12.33 -2.30 8.41
N LEU A 60 -11.94 -1.92 7.18
CA LEU A 60 -12.27 -2.67 5.95
C LEU A 60 -11.91 -4.16 6.05
N THR A 61 -10.75 -4.50 6.60
CA THR A 61 -10.25 -5.88 6.71
C THR A 61 -10.36 -6.49 8.10
N VAL A 62 -10.84 -5.72 9.09
CA VAL A 62 -11.17 -6.23 10.43
C VAL A 62 -12.28 -7.27 10.32
N PRO A 63 -12.18 -8.42 11.04
CA PRO A 63 -13.24 -9.44 11.03
C PRO A 63 -14.61 -8.90 11.48
N LYS A 64 -15.68 -9.43 10.91
CA LYS A 64 -17.06 -9.02 11.24
C LYS A 64 -17.40 -9.17 12.71
N GLN A 65 -16.89 -10.21 13.35
CA GLN A 65 -17.11 -10.45 14.79
C GLN A 65 -16.60 -9.33 15.69
N TYR A 66 -15.68 -8.49 15.20
CA TYR A 66 -15.15 -7.32 15.89
C TYR A 66 -15.67 -5.99 15.31
N GLY A 67 -16.73 -6.04 14.47
CA GLY A 67 -17.39 -4.87 13.92
C GLY A 67 -16.80 -4.34 12.60
N GLY A 68 -15.86 -5.07 11.98
CA GLY A 68 -15.30 -4.72 10.67
C GLY A 68 -16.08 -5.30 9.49
N GLU A 69 -15.56 -5.08 8.28
CA GLU A 69 -16.18 -5.56 7.05
C GLU A 69 -15.64 -6.91 6.56
N GLU A 70 -14.51 -7.36 7.10
CA GLU A 70 -13.84 -8.61 6.71
C GLU A 70 -13.58 -8.73 5.19
N ALA A 71 -13.16 -7.63 4.58
CA ALA A 71 -12.92 -7.60 3.14
C ALA A 71 -11.92 -8.67 2.71
N SER A 72 -12.19 -9.30 1.56
CA SER A 72 -11.29 -10.23 0.89
C SER A 72 -10.08 -9.50 0.29
N ILE A 73 -9.07 -10.24 -0.19
CA ILE A 73 -7.94 -9.64 -0.91
C ILE A 73 -8.41 -9.01 -2.22
N TYR A 74 -9.36 -9.60 -2.90
CA TYR A 74 -9.97 -9.01 -4.09
C TYR A 74 -10.64 -7.66 -3.78
N GLU A 75 -11.44 -7.59 -2.71
CA GLU A 75 -12.10 -6.35 -2.27
C GLU A 75 -11.09 -5.29 -1.81
N LEU A 76 -10.00 -5.71 -1.15
CA LEU A 76 -8.89 -4.84 -0.79
C LEU A 76 -8.24 -4.23 -2.04
N VAL A 77 -7.92 -5.04 -3.05
CA VAL A 77 -7.34 -4.58 -4.33
C VAL A 77 -8.29 -3.58 -5.01
N LEU A 78 -9.58 -3.92 -5.09
CA LEU A 78 -10.61 -3.08 -5.70
C LEU A 78 -10.69 -1.70 -5.03
N SER A 79 -10.72 -1.66 -3.70
CA SER A 79 -10.82 -0.41 -2.96
C SER A 79 -9.55 0.43 -3.05
N GLN A 80 -8.38 -0.20 -3.01
CA GLN A 80 -7.09 0.50 -3.06
C GLN A 80 -6.81 1.11 -4.44
N GLU A 81 -7.12 0.40 -5.52
CA GLU A 81 -6.97 0.93 -6.87
C GLU A 81 -7.82 2.19 -7.06
N ARG A 82 -9.08 2.17 -6.59
CA ARG A 82 -9.98 3.31 -6.69
C ARG A 82 -9.54 4.49 -5.84
N LEU A 83 -9.18 4.23 -4.59
CA LEU A 83 -8.71 5.27 -3.68
C LEU A 83 -7.48 6.01 -4.22
N ALA A 84 -6.53 5.27 -4.80
CA ALA A 84 -5.29 5.80 -5.33
C ALA A 84 -5.46 6.66 -6.61
N ARG A 85 -6.61 6.61 -7.27
CA ARG A 85 -6.94 7.54 -8.38
C ARG A 85 -6.95 9.00 -7.92
N GLY A 86 -7.34 9.24 -6.67
CA GLY A 86 -7.36 10.58 -6.06
C GLY A 86 -6.02 10.98 -5.47
N ASP A 87 -5.50 10.14 -4.57
CA ASP A 87 -4.21 10.38 -3.91
C ASP A 87 -3.46 9.08 -3.61
N GLY A 88 -2.39 8.86 -4.37
CA GLY A 88 -1.53 7.69 -4.21
C GLY A 88 -0.83 7.62 -2.85
N SER A 89 -0.46 8.76 -2.27
CA SER A 89 0.20 8.79 -0.95
C SER A 89 -0.72 8.31 0.16
N THR A 90 -1.96 8.83 0.24
CA THR A 90 -2.95 8.38 1.22
C THR A 90 -3.30 6.90 1.02
N ALA A 91 -3.50 6.48 -0.25
CA ALA A 91 -3.83 5.09 -0.56
C ALA A 91 -2.71 4.13 -0.19
N LEU A 92 -1.44 4.42 -0.53
CA LEU A 92 -0.30 3.59 -0.14
C LEU A 92 -0.19 3.50 1.39
N ALA A 93 -0.35 4.62 2.08
CA ALA A 93 -0.21 4.68 3.53
C ALA A 93 -1.28 3.84 4.24
N ILE A 94 -2.56 4.00 3.90
CA ILE A 94 -3.64 3.22 4.53
C ILE A 94 -3.59 1.73 4.12
N GLY A 95 -3.04 1.43 2.94
CA GLY A 95 -2.85 0.06 2.47
C GLY A 95 -2.02 -0.79 3.42
N TRP A 96 -0.98 -0.21 4.05
CA TRP A 96 -0.19 -0.91 5.06
C TRP A 96 -1.02 -1.29 6.28
N HIS A 97 -1.90 -0.42 6.75
CA HIS A 97 -2.77 -0.69 7.89
C HIS A 97 -3.78 -1.81 7.60
N ILE A 98 -4.59 -1.65 6.55
CA ILE A 98 -5.62 -2.66 6.22
C ILE A 98 -4.99 -4.00 5.79
N GLY A 99 -3.83 -3.95 5.13
CA GLY A 99 -3.06 -5.14 4.79
C GLY A 99 -2.53 -5.87 6.03
N LEU A 100 -1.97 -5.14 7.00
CA LEU A 100 -1.46 -5.71 8.25
C LEU A 100 -2.56 -6.40 9.06
N LEU A 101 -3.72 -5.76 9.22
CA LEU A 101 -4.86 -6.37 9.92
C LEU A 101 -5.29 -7.69 9.27
N LYS A 102 -5.37 -7.72 7.93
CA LYS A 102 -5.68 -8.95 7.19
C LYS A 102 -4.63 -10.02 7.40
N GLN A 103 -3.36 -9.65 7.40
CA GLN A 103 -2.24 -10.56 7.66
C GLN A 103 -2.27 -11.14 9.07
N LEU A 104 -2.47 -10.30 10.08
CA LEU A 104 -2.55 -10.73 11.48
C LEU A 104 -3.70 -11.71 11.70
N HIS A 105 -4.88 -11.41 11.14
CA HIS A 105 -6.04 -12.30 11.19
C HIS A 105 -5.76 -13.67 10.57
N LEU A 106 -5.21 -13.69 9.35
CA LEU A 106 -4.99 -14.96 8.62
C LEU A 106 -3.82 -15.77 9.17
N SER A 107 -2.78 -15.14 9.70
CA SER A 107 -1.59 -15.85 10.19
C SER A 107 -1.81 -16.53 11.54
N GLY A 108 -2.75 -16.06 12.35
CA GLY A 108 -2.89 -16.47 13.75
C GLY A 108 -1.61 -16.28 14.57
N ALA A 109 -0.72 -15.37 14.13
CA ALA A 109 0.58 -15.13 14.76
C ALA A 109 0.49 -14.32 16.06
N ILE A 110 -0.69 -13.76 16.34
CA ILE A 110 -0.99 -12.96 17.52
C ILE A 110 -2.05 -13.69 18.37
N PRO A 111 -1.98 -13.69 19.71
CA PRO A 111 -3.02 -14.24 20.57
C PRO A 111 -4.38 -13.59 20.27
N GLU A 112 -5.44 -14.42 20.25
CA GLU A 112 -6.80 -13.98 19.88
C GLU A 112 -7.29 -12.80 20.74
N GLU A 113 -7.03 -12.84 22.05
CA GLU A 113 -7.40 -11.76 22.98
C GLU A 113 -6.77 -10.42 22.57
N LEU A 114 -5.47 -10.46 22.27
CA LEU A 114 -4.73 -9.26 21.86
C LEU A 114 -5.17 -8.77 20.46
N PHE A 115 -5.45 -9.70 19.54
CA PHE A 115 -5.96 -9.33 18.23
C PHE A 115 -7.36 -8.69 18.33
N SER A 116 -8.23 -9.22 19.19
CA SER A 116 -9.55 -8.64 19.42
C SER A 116 -9.47 -7.24 20.04
N GLU A 117 -8.58 -7.01 21.02
CA GLU A 117 -8.31 -5.69 21.58
C GLU A 117 -7.94 -4.68 20.47
N LEU A 118 -6.96 -5.03 19.62
CA LEU A 118 -6.55 -4.17 18.50
C LEU A 118 -7.66 -3.90 17.51
N CYS A 119 -8.46 -4.90 17.16
CA CYS A 119 -9.59 -4.74 16.25
C CYS A 119 -10.65 -3.80 16.82
N LEU A 120 -10.97 -3.91 18.11
CA LEU A 120 -11.94 -3.03 18.78
C LEU A 120 -11.41 -1.58 18.84
N GLU A 121 -10.12 -1.38 19.13
CA GLU A 121 -9.50 -0.05 19.08
C GLU A 121 -9.54 0.56 17.65
N VAL A 122 -9.35 -0.25 16.60
CA VAL A 122 -9.50 0.21 15.21
C VAL A 122 -10.93 0.68 14.94
N VAL A 123 -11.92 -0.11 15.36
CA VAL A 123 -13.34 0.16 15.07
C VAL A 123 -13.87 1.34 15.88
N HIS A 124 -13.53 1.43 17.19
CA HIS A 124 -14.12 2.41 18.10
C HIS A 124 -13.27 3.68 18.25
N ASP A 125 -11.95 3.53 18.29
CA ASP A 125 -11.04 4.64 18.60
C ASP A 125 -10.30 5.15 17.37
N GLY A 126 -10.49 4.49 16.20
CA GLY A 126 -9.78 4.83 14.96
C GLY A 126 -8.28 4.57 15.03
N LEU A 127 -7.87 3.52 15.76
CA LEU A 127 -6.47 3.11 15.83
C LEU A 127 -5.95 2.78 14.44
N VAL A 128 -4.78 3.32 14.10
CA VAL A 128 -4.04 2.98 12.88
C VAL A 128 -2.78 2.22 13.26
N LEU A 129 -2.52 1.11 12.58
CA LEU A 129 -1.40 0.20 12.83
C LEU A 129 -0.47 0.12 11.62
N ASN A 130 0.82 -0.12 11.88
CA ASN A 130 1.79 -0.52 10.86
C ASN A 130 2.86 -1.43 11.47
N GLU A 131 3.57 -2.20 10.63
CA GLU A 131 4.74 -2.99 11.02
C GLU A 131 6.01 -2.28 10.56
N LEU A 132 6.91 -1.98 11.50
CA LEU A 132 8.14 -1.23 11.29
C LEU A 132 9.34 -2.19 11.30
N VAL A 133 9.73 -2.64 10.11
CA VAL A 133 10.81 -3.63 9.95
C VAL A 133 12.12 -2.98 9.52
N SER A 134 12.04 -1.95 8.65
CA SER A 134 13.21 -1.39 7.95
C SER A 134 14.11 -0.56 8.86
N GLU A 135 15.42 -0.68 8.65
CA GLU A 135 16.46 0.15 9.27
C GLU A 135 17.47 0.56 8.20
N ARG A 136 18.11 1.73 8.34
CA ARG A 136 19.05 2.23 7.32
C ARG A 136 20.23 1.29 7.08
N ALA A 137 20.74 0.64 8.13
CA ALA A 137 21.87 -0.28 8.06
C ALA A 137 21.50 -1.66 7.50
N MET A 138 20.24 -2.11 7.64
CA MET A 138 19.78 -3.44 7.19
C MET A 138 19.65 -3.57 5.67
N GLY A 139 19.43 -2.47 4.96
CA GLY A 139 18.94 -2.53 3.59
C GLY A 139 17.51 -3.08 3.50
N SER A 140 17.18 -3.78 2.43
CA SER A 140 15.84 -4.40 2.29
C SER A 140 15.66 -5.57 3.27
N PRO A 141 14.56 -5.61 4.06
CA PRO A 141 14.24 -6.74 4.94
C PRO A 141 14.20 -8.09 4.22
N THR A 142 13.85 -8.09 2.93
CA THR A 142 13.78 -9.30 2.09
C THR A 142 15.17 -9.94 1.81
N ARG A 143 16.26 -9.27 2.16
CA ARG A 143 17.64 -9.77 2.00
C ARG A 143 18.23 -10.40 3.27
N GLY A 144 17.45 -10.53 4.35
CA GLY A 144 17.79 -11.34 5.54
C GLY A 144 18.71 -10.67 6.55
N GLY A 145 18.77 -9.35 6.64
CA GLY A 145 19.51 -8.63 7.68
C GLY A 145 18.86 -8.77 9.06
N LYS A 146 19.66 -8.83 10.14
CA LYS A 146 19.16 -8.71 11.51
C LYS A 146 18.96 -7.23 11.88
N PRO A 147 17.87 -6.89 12.63
CA PRO A 147 17.67 -5.53 13.13
C PRO A 147 18.79 -5.12 14.12
N GLU A 148 19.26 -3.87 13.99
CA GLU A 148 20.11 -3.24 15.01
C GLU A 148 19.29 -2.81 16.24
N THR A 149 17.96 -2.60 16.07
CA THR A 149 17.02 -2.41 17.18
C THR A 149 17.10 -3.59 18.12
N LYS A 150 17.30 -3.32 19.42
CA LYS A 150 17.48 -4.32 20.48
C LYS A 150 16.29 -4.37 21.41
N ALA A 151 15.97 -5.59 21.84
CA ALA A 151 15.01 -5.86 22.90
C ALA A 151 15.76 -6.50 24.07
N VAL A 152 15.91 -5.78 25.17
CA VAL A 152 16.59 -6.25 26.38
C VAL A 152 15.54 -6.76 27.36
N LYS A 153 15.66 -8.04 27.78
CA LYS A 153 14.74 -8.64 28.74
C LYS A 153 14.90 -8.01 30.13
N VAL A 154 13.76 -7.62 30.71
CA VAL A 154 13.66 -7.11 32.10
C VAL A 154 12.50 -7.80 32.80
N GLU A 155 12.31 -7.52 34.09
CA GLU A 155 11.19 -8.07 34.86
C GLU A 155 9.85 -7.61 34.24
N GLY A 156 8.97 -8.55 33.90
CA GLY A 156 7.65 -8.32 33.36
C GLY A 156 7.59 -7.87 31.88
N GLY A 157 8.74 -7.74 31.20
CA GLY A 157 8.73 -7.26 29.81
C GLY A 157 10.12 -7.08 29.20
N TRP A 158 10.19 -6.10 28.30
CA TRP A 158 11.34 -5.81 27.46
C TRP A 158 11.58 -4.31 27.36
N LEU A 159 12.83 -3.90 27.25
CA LEU A 159 13.21 -2.53 26.89
C LEU A 159 13.64 -2.50 25.43
N ILE A 160 12.91 -1.74 24.61
CA ILE A 160 13.19 -1.61 23.17
C ILE A 160 14.00 -0.33 22.94
N THR A 161 15.16 -0.49 22.28
CA THR A 161 16.00 0.65 21.87
C THR A 161 16.48 0.48 20.45
N GLY A 162 16.29 1.49 19.60
CA GLY A 162 16.72 1.51 18.20
C GLY A 162 16.02 2.56 17.38
N GLN A 163 16.20 2.50 16.05
CA GLN A 163 15.57 3.43 15.11
C GLN A 163 15.06 2.67 13.90
N LYS A 164 13.81 2.91 13.54
CA LYS A 164 13.19 2.39 12.31
C LYS A 164 13.08 3.49 11.26
N SER A 165 13.22 3.10 10.00
CA SER A 165 13.11 3.99 8.84
C SER A 165 11.92 3.59 7.97
N TYR A 166 11.45 4.53 7.14
CA TYR A 166 10.27 4.31 6.28
C TYR A 166 9.02 3.94 7.07
N CYS A 167 8.83 4.56 8.26
CA CYS A 167 7.71 4.29 9.14
C CYS A 167 6.45 4.99 8.63
N THR A 168 5.86 4.46 7.56
CA THR A 168 4.63 5.00 6.96
C THR A 168 3.54 5.16 8.02
N LEU A 169 2.77 6.27 7.97
CA LEU A 169 1.76 6.66 8.96
C LEU A 169 2.35 7.18 10.29
N SER A 170 3.66 7.38 10.41
CA SER A 170 4.30 7.76 11.68
C SER A 170 3.66 8.92 12.43
N PRO A 171 3.05 9.96 11.77
CA PRO A 171 2.40 11.05 12.49
C PRO A 171 1.13 10.66 13.28
N ILE A 172 0.53 9.50 12.96
CA ILE A 172 -0.73 9.04 13.59
C ILE A 172 -0.64 7.65 14.23
N LEU A 173 0.52 6.99 14.17
CA LEU A 173 0.70 5.68 14.81
C LEU A 173 0.68 5.83 16.34
N LYS A 174 -0.34 5.26 16.98
CA LYS A 174 -0.40 5.11 18.45
C LYS A 174 0.17 3.77 18.92
N LYS A 175 0.00 2.73 18.11
CA LYS A 175 0.59 1.40 18.29
C LYS A 175 1.22 0.94 16.98
N PHE A 176 2.33 0.23 17.06
CA PHE A 176 3.01 -0.30 15.87
C PHE A 176 3.82 -1.56 16.23
N ILE A 177 4.02 -2.44 15.25
CA ILE A 177 4.79 -3.66 15.44
C ILE A 177 6.24 -3.38 15.06
N VAL A 178 7.17 -3.78 15.93
CA VAL A 178 8.62 -3.58 15.75
C VAL A 178 9.33 -4.92 15.75
N ALA A 179 10.13 -5.16 14.71
CA ALA A 179 11.12 -6.25 14.73
C ALA A 179 12.38 -5.81 15.49
N ALA A 180 12.80 -6.57 16.50
CA ALA A 180 13.98 -6.28 17.30
C ALA A 180 14.78 -7.56 17.60
N THR A 181 16.12 -7.44 17.71
CA THR A 181 17.00 -8.53 18.13
C THR A 181 16.92 -8.68 19.64
N MET A 182 16.51 -9.85 20.12
CA MET A 182 16.36 -10.18 21.53
C MET A 182 17.71 -10.49 22.17
N SER A 183 18.00 -9.89 23.33
CA SER A 183 19.28 -10.01 24.02
C SER A 183 19.54 -11.38 24.68
N ASP A 184 18.48 -12.13 24.95
CA ASP A 184 18.54 -13.43 25.65
C ASP A 184 18.76 -14.62 24.70
N SER A 185 18.40 -14.47 23.41
CA SER A 185 18.42 -15.58 22.44
C SER A 185 19.12 -15.24 21.13
N ASP A 186 19.51 -13.99 20.91
CA ASP A 186 20.03 -13.46 19.64
C ASP A 186 19.11 -13.74 18.43
N THR A 187 17.84 -14.01 18.68
CA THR A 187 16.79 -14.18 17.65
C THR A 187 16.03 -12.89 17.44
N VAL A 188 15.25 -12.79 16.35
CA VAL A 188 14.42 -11.63 16.08
C VAL A 188 13.01 -11.87 16.63
N GLY A 189 12.57 -10.96 17.51
CA GLY A 189 11.19 -10.91 18.00
C GLY A 189 10.40 -9.79 17.34
N SER A 190 9.06 -9.93 17.32
CA SER A 190 8.14 -8.85 16.91
C SER A 190 7.35 -8.40 18.14
N PHE A 191 7.37 -7.11 18.39
CA PHE A 191 6.79 -6.48 19.59
C PHE A 191 5.77 -5.42 19.21
N ILE A 192 4.63 -5.37 19.89
CA ILE A 192 3.73 -4.23 19.82
C ILE A 192 4.27 -3.14 20.74
N VAL A 193 4.62 -2.01 20.15
CA VAL A 193 5.10 -0.82 20.86
C VAL A 193 3.99 0.23 20.85
N GLU A 194 3.74 0.85 22.01
CA GLU A 194 2.84 2.00 22.11
C GLU A 194 3.63 3.30 22.01
N ALA A 195 3.08 4.27 21.27
CA ALA A 195 3.64 5.60 21.21
C ALA A 195 3.50 6.29 22.58
N GLY A 196 4.55 6.91 23.04
CA GLY A 196 4.60 7.55 24.37
C GLY A 196 6.02 7.89 24.75
N ASP A 197 6.31 7.86 26.05
CA ASP A 197 7.64 8.14 26.57
C ASP A 197 8.70 7.21 25.96
N GLY A 198 9.80 7.80 25.50
CA GLY A 198 10.88 7.08 24.82
C GLY A 198 10.66 6.85 23.32
N VAL A 199 9.49 7.12 22.75
CA VAL A 199 9.22 7.07 21.32
C VAL A 199 9.25 8.47 20.70
N LYS A 200 10.00 8.67 19.63
CA LYS A 200 10.10 9.95 18.94
C LYS A 200 10.01 9.78 17.43
N VAL A 201 9.07 10.46 16.80
CA VAL A 201 9.04 10.63 15.34
C VAL A 201 10.10 11.67 14.95
N LEU A 202 10.98 11.30 14.03
CA LEU A 202 12.01 12.17 13.48
C LEU A 202 11.57 12.63 12.09
N GLU A 203 11.42 13.92 11.86
CA GLU A 203 10.95 14.48 10.59
C GLU A 203 11.98 14.32 9.47
N THR A 204 12.14 13.10 8.97
CA THR A 204 13.16 12.73 7.97
C THR A 204 12.58 12.48 6.59
N TRP A 205 11.24 12.46 6.43
CA TRP A 205 10.60 12.14 5.16
C TRP A 205 10.63 13.34 4.22
N ASN A 206 11.59 13.35 3.30
CA ASN A 206 11.73 14.38 2.27
C ASN A 206 12.14 13.70 0.96
N THR A 207 11.16 13.28 0.17
CA THR A 207 11.31 12.42 -1.00
C THR A 207 10.78 13.08 -2.26
N MET A 208 11.16 12.52 -3.40
CA MET A 208 10.73 12.97 -4.72
C MET A 208 9.23 12.77 -4.94
N GLY A 209 8.67 11.62 -4.53
CA GLY A 209 7.27 11.24 -4.65
C GLY A 209 6.76 10.57 -3.38
N MET A 210 5.47 10.28 -3.33
CA MET A 210 4.81 9.76 -2.12
C MET A 210 5.07 10.65 -0.89
N ARG A 211 5.08 11.97 -1.10
CA ARG A 211 5.55 12.94 -0.13
C ARG A 211 4.67 13.02 1.11
N SER A 212 3.41 12.64 0.98
CA SER A 212 2.37 12.77 2.02
C SER A 212 2.11 11.47 2.80
N THR A 213 2.95 10.43 2.64
CA THR A 213 2.78 9.16 3.36
C THR A 213 3.17 9.21 4.83
N GLY A 214 3.85 10.29 5.26
CA GLY A 214 4.36 10.40 6.63
C GLY A 214 5.31 9.27 7.00
N SER A 215 6.21 8.88 6.09
CA SER A 215 7.12 7.75 6.29
C SER A 215 8.42 8.17 6.99
N HIS A 216 8.30 8.96 8.05
CA HIS A 216 9.43 9.42 8.85
C HIS A 216 10.13 8.26 9.58
N ASP A 217 11.31 8.53 10.14
CA ASP A 217 11.98 7.60 11.04
C ASP A 217 11.32 7.67 12.44
N ILE A 218 11.31 6.53 13.15
CA ILE A 218 10.89 6.47 14.56
C ILE A 218 12.07 5.97 15.40
N ALA A 219 12.49 6.80 16.36
CA ALA A 219 13.49 6.45 17.37
C ALA A 219 12.80 5.97 18.65
N MET A 220 13.36 4.92 19.25
CA MET A 220 12.92 4.33 20.50
C MET A 220 14.11 4.29 21.47
N LYS A 221 13.92 4.74 22.70
CA LYS A 221 14.94 4.75 23.74
C LYS A 221 14.38 4.13 25.01
N GLU A 222 14.82 2.90 25.31
CA GLU A 222 14.42 2.15 26.52
C GLU A 222 12.89 2.09 26.72
N VAL A 223 12.14 1.90 25.62
CA VAL A 223 10.68 1.81 25.66
C VAL A 223 10.29 0.49 26.29
N PHE A 224 9.56 0.54 27.43
CA PHE A 224 9.07 -0.65 28.08
C PHE A 224 7.91 -1.27 27.31
N VAL A 225 8.03 -2.58 27.02
CA VAL A 225 7.02 -3.39 26.34
C VAL A 225 6.68 -4.61 27.18
N PRO A 226 5.44 -4.76 27.68
CA PRO A 226 5.03 -5.93 28.48
C PRO A 226 5.20 -7.24 27.73
N ASP A 227 5.46 -8.34 28.45
CA ASP A 227 5.63 -9.68 27.84
C ASP A 227 4.46 -10.12 26.97
N ARG A 228 3.24 -9.69 27.27
CA ARG A 228 2.05 -9.99 26.46
C ARG A 228 2.12 -9.41 25.04
N TYR A 229 2.92 -8.37 24.83
CA TYR A 229 3.11 -7.69 23.54
C TYR A 229 4.25 -8.26 22.68
N LEU A 230 4.95 -9.28 23.15
CA LEU A 230 5.82 -10.11 22.30
C LEU A 230 4.93 -11.09 21.50
N ILE A 231 4.75 -10.83 20.20
CA ILE A 231 3.83 -11.59 19.34
C ILE A 231 4.51 -12.67 18.49
N ARG A 232 5.83 -12.56 18.28
CA ARG A 232 6.66 -13.59 17.59
C ARG A 232 8.02 -13.67 18.26
N GLY A 233 8.64 -14.86 18.21
CA GLY A 233 10.00 -15.09 18.74
C GLY A 233 10.03 -15.74 20.12
N LYS A 234 8.88 -16.23 20.63
CA LYS A 234 8.87 -17.03 21.87
C LYS A 234 9.59 -18.37 21.64
N ALA A 235 10.44 -18.76 22.60
CA ALA A 235 11.03 -20.10 22.58
C ALA A 235 9.92 -21.16 22.61
N GLY A 236 9.87 -22.01 21.58
CA GLY A 236 8.83 -23.03 21.46
C GLY A 236 7.61 -22.62 20.59
N ASP A 237 7.62 -21.43 19.98
CA ASP A 237 6.65 -21.10 18.92
C ASP A 237 6.78 -22.14 17.79
N GLN A 238 6.13 -23.29 17.97
CA GLN A 238 5.74 -24.10 16.83
C GLN A 238 4.64 -23.29 16.10
N LEU A 239 5.09 -22.41 15.21
CA LEU A 239 4.21 -21.80 14.25
C LEU A 239 3.36 -22.93 13.67
N ARG A 240 2.04 -22.93 13.92
CA ARG A 240 1.08 -23.63 13.06
C ARG A 240 1.57 -23.37 11.65
N LYS A 241 1.71 -24.43 10.80
CA LYS A 241 2.22 -24.27 9.43
C LYS A 241 1.65 -22.97 8.89
N PRO A 242 2.48 -21.95 8.66
CA PRO A 242 1.94 -20.63 8.38
C PRO A 242 1.16 -20.73 7.08
N VAL A 243 -0.14 -20.48 7.17
CA VAL A 243 -0.90 -20.24 5.93
C VAL A 243 -0.28 -19.00 5.32
N PRO A 244 0.14 -19.04 4.05
CA PRO A 244 0.69 -17.86 3.40
C PRO A 244 -0.29 -16.70 3.50
N THR A 245 0.20 -15.56 3.96
CA THR A 245 -0.61 -14.35 4.16
C THR A 245 -0.20 -13.20 3.27
N ASP A 246 0.80 -13.42 2.42
CA ASP A 246 1.47 -12.41 1.59
C ASP A 246 0.53 -11.72 0.57
N GLY A 247 -0.70 -12.23 0.38
CA GLY A 247 -1.72 -11.61 -0.49
C GLY A 247 -2.08 -10.17 -0.10
N ASN A 248 -1.90 -9.80 1.18
CA ASN A 248 -2.07 -8.43 1.63
C ASN A 248 -1.16 -7.44 0.87
N MET A 249 0.00 -7.89 0.40
CA MET A 249 0.94 -7.06 -0.38
C MET A 249 0.39 -6.61 -1.74
N LEU A 250 -0.74 -7.18 -2.19
CA LEU A 250 -1.41 -6.74 -3.42
C LEU A 250 -2.02 -5.32 -3.31
N HIS A 251 -2.08 -4.73 -2.10
CA HIS A 251 -2.42 -3.31 -1.95
C HIS A 251 -1.41 -2.39 -2.67
N ILE A 252 -0.14 -2.81 -2.78
CA ILE A 252 0.93 -2.03 -3.43
C ILE A 252 0.66 -1.91 -4.94
N PRO A 253 0.58 -3.02 -5.73
CA PRO A 253 0.28 -2.92 -7.16
C PRO A 253 -1.07 -2.26 -7.44
N ALA A 254 -2.08 -2.47 -6.60
CA ALA A 254 -3.37 -1.81 -6.72
C ALA A 254 -3.24 -0.28 -6.61
N CYS A 255 -2.47 0.22 -5.64
CA CYS A 255 -2.20 1.65 -5.49
C CYS A 255 -1.56 2.25 -6.74
N TYR A 256 -0.51 1.64 -7.29
CA TYR A 256 0.17 2.18 -8.48
C TYR A 256 -0.69 2.13 -9.75
N LEU A 257 -1.52 1.10 -9.92
CA LEU A 257 -2.51 1.07 -11.00
C LEU A 257 -3.58 2.15 -10.82
N GLY A 258 -3.99 2.44 -9.59
CA GLY A 258 -4.91 3.55 -9.31
C GLY A 258 -4.34 4.90 -9.72
N ILE A 259 -3.08 5.19 -9.40
CA ILE A 259 -2.38 6.41 -9.88
C ILE A 259 -2.36 6.45 -11.41
N ALA A 260 -2.05 5.34 -12.05
CA ALA A 260 -2.04 5.22 -13.51
C ALA A 260 -3.43 5.48 -14.12
N HIS A 261 -4.49 4.99 -13.49
CA HIS A 261 -5.87 5.30 -13.86
C HIS A 261 -6.18 6.80 -13.77
N GLY A 262 -5.81 7.44 -12.67
CA GLY A 262 -5.96 8.89 -12.51
C GLY A 262 -5.23 9.67 -13.60
N ALA A 263 -4.02 9.26 -13.96
CA ALA A 263 -3.26 9.87 -15.06
C ALA A 263 -3.92 9.66 -16.42
N ARG A 264 -4.42 8.46 -16.70
CA ARG A 264 -5.19 8.13 -17.90
C ARG A 264 -6.44 9.03 -18.02
N ASP A 265 -7.25 9.12 -16.97
CA ASP A 265 -8.49 9.88 -16.97
C ASP A 265 -8.24 11.38 -17.23
N PHE A 266 -7.21 11.92 -16.60
CA PHE A 266 -6.77 13.29 -16.83
C PHE A 266 -6.36 13.51 -18.29
N ALA A 267 -5.51 12.63 -18.83
CA ALA A 267 -5.01 12.75 -20.21
C ALA A 267 -6.13 12.62 -21.25
N LEU A 268 -7.09 11.70 -21.06
CA LEU A 268 -8.24 11.55 -21.93
C LEU A 268 -9.15 12.79 -21.91
N SER A 269 -9.46 13.29 -20.70
CA SER A 269 -10.25 14.51 -20.55
C SER A 269 -9.57 15.72 -21.18
N PHE A 270 -8.25 15.84 -21.02
CA PHE A 270 -7.47 16.89 -21.66
C PHE A 270 -7.49 16.76 -23.17
N ALA A 271 -7.19 15.58 -23.72
CA ALA A 271 -7.12 15.34 -25.15
C ALA A 271 -8.45 15.61 -25.86
N ALA A 272 -9.57 15.28 -25.22
CA ALA A 272 -10.91 15.50 -25.76
C ALA A 272 -11.32 16.99 -25.81
N LYS A 273 -10.74 17.84 -24.94
CA LYS A 273 -11.10 19.26 -24.83
C LYS A 273 -10.07 20.18 -25.47
N HIS A 274 -8.81 19.76 -25.52
CA HIS A 274 -7.71 20.62 -25.97
C HIS A 274 -7.64 20.66 -27.51
N GLN A 275 -7.90 21.84 -28.05
CA GLN A 275 -7.83 22.12 -29.50
C GLN A 275 -6.95 23.35 -29.71
N PRO A 276 -5.66 23.16 -30.06
CA PRO A 276 -4.78 24.27 -30.45
C PRO A 276 -5.38 25.04 -31.65
N ASN A 277 -5.12 26.33 -31.72
CA ASN A 277 -5.64 27.20 -32.79
C ASN A 277 -5.16 26.81 -34.20
N SER A 278 -4.13 26.01 -34.33
CA SER A 278 -3.60 25.43 -35.55
C SER A 278 -4.35 24.18 -36.02
N LEU A 279 -5.27 23.64 -35.20
CA LEU A 279 -6.02 22.42 -35.50
C LEU A 279 -7.51 22.70 -35.65
N GLN A 280 -8.18 21.94 -36.55
CA GLN A 280 -9.63 22.00 -36.75
C GLN A 280 -10.41 21.03 -35.84
N VAL A 281 -9.71 20.18 -35.12
CA VAL A 281 -10.27 19.14 -34.22
C VAL A 281 -9.48 19.06 -32.91
N PRO A 282 -10.08 18.56 -31.84
CA PRO A 282 -9.33 18.25 -30.61
C PRO A 282 -8.18 17.29 -30.85
N ILE A 283 -7.12 17.37 -30.03
CA ILE A 283 -5.94 16.52 -30.19
C ILE A 283 -6.26 15.04 -30.07
N ALA A 284 -7.34 14.65 -29.42
CA ALA A 284 -7.81 13.26 -29.36
C ALA A 284 -8.03 12.63 -30.74
N GLU A 285 -8.29 13.44 -31.77
CA GLU A 285 -8.48 12.94 -33.14
C GLU A 285 -7.18 12.68 -33.92
N LEU A 286 -6.05 13.13 -33.39
CA LEU A 286 -4.74 12.94 -34.02
C LEU A 286 -4.28 11.48 -33.94
N PRO A 287 -3.74 10.88 -35.03
CA PRO A 287 -3.32 9.48 -35.06
C PRO A 287 -2.26 9.12 -33.98
N ASN A 288 -1.31 10.01 -33.73
CA ASN A 288 -0.26 9.81 -32.71
C ASN A 288 -0.84 9.84 -31.28
N ILE A 289 -1.84 10.66 -31.00
CA ILE A 289 -2.53 10.70 -29.71
C ILE A 289 -3.39 9.45 -29.53
N LYS A 290 -4.13 9.02 -30.56
CA LYS A 290 -4.89 7.76 -30.52
C LYS A 290 -3.98 6.56 -30.24
N ARG A 291 -2.78 6.52 -30.82
CA ARG A 291 -1.79 5.47 -30.56
C ARG A 291 -1.38 5.46 -29.07
N LEU A 292 -1.03 6.61 -28.50
CA LEU A 292 -0.64 6.71 -27.07
C LEU A 292 -1.79 6.29 -26.14
N ILE A 293 -3.04 6.68 -26.46
CA ILE A 293 -4.22 6.23 -25.72
C ILE A 293 -4.35 4.71 -25.80
N GLY A 294 -4.17 4.12 -26.99
CA GLY A 294 -4.21 2.67 -27.16
C GLY A 294 -3.15 1.93 -26.37
N GLU A 295 -1.93 2.48 -26.27
CA GLU A 295 -0.84 1.91 -25.44
C GLU A 295 -1.16 1.99 -23.94
N ILE A 296 -1.75 3.11 -23.46
CA ILE A 296 -2.26 3.25 -22.10
C ILE A 296 -3.28 2.15 -21.76
N GLU A 297 -4.30 1.99 -22.63
CA GLU A 297 -5.35 0.97 -22.42
C GLU A 297 -4.79 -0.44 -22.42
N LEU A 298 -3.84 -0.76 -23.32
CA LEU A 298 -3.18 -2.05 -23.38
C LEU A 298 -2.44 -2.38 -22.08
N ASP A 299 -1.65 -1.45 -21.56
CA ASP A 299 -0.92 -1.60 -20.30
C ASP A 299 -1.86 -1.81 -19.11
N LEU A 300 -2.91 -0.98 -19.00
CA LEU A 300 -3.89 -1.06 -17.91
C LEU A 300 -4.69 -2.36 -17.96
N ILE A 301 -5.21 -2.75 -19.13
CA ILE A 301 -5.99 -3.99 -19.28
C ILE A 301 -5.14 -5.20 -18.89
N THR A 302 -3.90 -5.25 -19.36
CA THR A 302 -2.99 -6.39 -19.10
C THR A 302 -2.67 -6.49 -17.61
N ALA A 303 -2.19 -5.41 -17.00
CA ALA A 303 -1.75 -5.41 -15.61
C ALA A 303 -2.93 -5.64 -14.65
N ARG A 304 -4.07 -5.01 -14.88
CA ARG A 304 -5.28 -5.18 -14.07
C ARG A 304 -5.84 -6.60 -14.15
N THR A 305 -5.93 -7.15 -15.36
CA THR A 305 -6.44 -8.52 -15.52
C THR A 305 -5.60 -9.51 -14.70
N PHE A 306 -4.27 -9.40 -14.76
CA PHE A 306 -3.40 -10.26 -13.97
C PHE A 306 -3.53 -10.01 -12.45
N LEU A 307 -3.58 -8.75 -12.02
CA LEU A 307 -3.72 -8.40 -10.60
C LEU A 307 -5.01 -8.95 -9.99
N TYR A 308 -6.14 -8.73 -10.67
CA TYR A 308 -7.44 -9.16 -10.16
C TYR A 308 -7.61 -10.70 -10.22
N ASP A 309 -7.08 -11.37 -11.25
CA ASP A 309 -7.03 -12.83 -11.30
C ASP A 309 -6.20 -13.40 -10.13
N THR A 310 -5.02 -12.83 -9.89
CA THR A 310 -4.16 -13.24 -8.78
C THR A 310 -4.85 -13.04 -7.43
N ALA A 311 -5.55 -11.92 -7.22
CA ALA A 311 -6.29 -11.64 -5.99
C ALA A 311 -7.46 -12.62 -5.79
N ASP A 312 -8.23 -12.90 -6.85
CA ASP A 312 -9.36 -13.84 -6.81
C ASP A 312 -8.91 -15.29 -6.49
N ARG A 313 -7.83 -15.72 -7.15
CA ARG A 313 -7.23 -17.03 -6.90
C ARG A 313 -6.64 -17.12 -5.50
N TRP A 314 -6.02 -16.06 -4.99
CA TRP A 314 -5.53 -16.02 -3.62
C TRP A 314 -6.63 -16.22 -2.57
N ASP A 315 -7.79 -15.61 -2.79
CA ASP A 315 -8.95 -15.78 -1.91
C ASP A 315 -9.55 -17.20 -1.99
N LYS A 316 -9.61 -17.80 -3.17
CA LYS A 316 -10.26 -19.07 -3.43
C LYS A 316 -9.37 -20.30 -3.21
N GLU A 317 -8.10 -20.22 -3.60
CA GLU A 317 -7.18 -21.36 -3.65
C GLU A 317 -6.30 -21.43 -2.38
N ILE A 318 -6.90 -21.48 -1.19
CA ILE A 318 -6.17 -21.42 0.10
C ILE A 318 -5.04 -22.44 0.18
N ASN A 319 -5.28 -23.67 -0.28
CA ASN A 319 -4.29 -24.75 -0.26
C ASN A 319 -3.17 -24.59 -1.31
N ASN A 320 -3.35 -23.70 -2.27
CA ASN A 320 -2.40 -23.44 -3.37
C ASN A 320 -1.60 -22.14 -3.20
N ARG A 321 -1.79 -21.42 -2.11
CA ARG A 321 -1.17 -20.09 -1.87
C ARG A 321 0.36 -20.12 -1.94
N GLU A 322 1.01 -21.20 -1.52
CA GLU A 322 2.46 -21.34 -1.66
C GLU A 322 2.91 -21.21 -3.13
N ASN A 323 2.18 -21.84 -4.06
CA ASN A 323 2.48 -21.74 -5.49
C ASN A 323 2.14 -20.34 -6.05
N LEU A 324 1.16 -19.66 -5.46
CA LEU A 324 0.74 -18.30 -5.86
C LEU A 324 1.71 -17.20 -5.41
N LYS A 325 2.60 -17.45 -4.46
CA LYS A 325 3.56 -16.44 -3.98
C LYS A 325 4.38 -15.78 -5.09
N ILE A 326 4.82 -16.56 -6.07
CA ILE A 326 5.57 -16.00 -7.21
C ILE A 326 4.67 -15.08 -8.04
N GLU A 327 3.39 -15.42 -8.20
CA GLU A 327 2.43 -14.64 -8.97
C GLU A 327 2.10 -13.30 -8.30
N LEU A 328 2.15 -13.22 -6.95
CA LEU A 328 2.07 -11.94 -6.24
C LEU A 328 3.20 -10.98 -6.68
N GLY A 329 4.42 -11.51 -6.78
CA GLY A 329 5.56 -10.75 -7.28
C GLY A 329 5.39 -10.31 -8.74
N VAL A 330 4.88 -11.20 -9.59
CA VAL A 330 4.58 -10.89 -11.01
C VAL A 330 3.50 -9.81 -11.10
N ALA A 331 2.43 -9.89 -10.30
CA ALA A 331 1.38 -8.87 -10.26
C ALA A 331 1.96 -7.50 -9.88
N LYS A 332 2.82 -7.44 -8.86
CA LYS A 332 3.52 -6.20 -8.48
C LYS A 332 4.40 -5.68 -9.62
N HIS A 333 5.23 -6.51 -10.22
CA HIS A 333 6.11 -6.14 -11.32
C HIS A 333 5.33 -5.56 -12.51
N LEU A 334 4.30 -6.27 -12.97
CA LEU A 334 3.48 -5.84 -14.10
C LEU A 334 2.79 -4.50 -13.80
N ALA A 335 2.17 -4.36 -12.63
CA ALA A 335 1.43 -3.17 -12.25
C ALA A 335 2.32 -1.93 -12.11
N THR A 336 3.46 -2.05 -11.41
CA THR A 336 4.36 -0.90 -11.20
C THR A 336 5.03 -0.45 -12.50
N ASN A 337 5.44 -1.39 -13.37
CA ASN A 337 6.03 -1.05 -14.66
C ASN A 337 4.98 -0.51 -15.66
N ALA A 338 3.75 -1.03 -15.66
CA ALA A 338 2.64 -0.46 -16.42
C ALA A 338 2.32 0.97 -15.97
N ALA A 339 2.27 1.23 -14.65
CA ALA A 339 2.00 2.56 -14.12
C ALA A 339 3.03 3.61 -14.60
N LEU A 340 4.31 3.25 -14.65
CA LEU A 340 5.37 4.12 -15.18
C LEU A 340 5.10 4.50 -16.66
N ARG A 341 4.79 3.50 -17.50
CA ARG A 341 4.53 3.74 -18.94
C ARG A 341 3.25 4.54 -19.16
N VAL A 342 2.18 4.20 -18.44
CA VAL A 342 0.90 4.90 -18.53
C VAL A 342 1.05 6.38 -18.19
N VAL A 343 1.73 6.70 -17.09
CA VAL A 343 1.94 8.10 -16.70
C VAL A 343 2.85 8.83 -17.71
N ASP A 344 3.89 8.19 -18.21
CA ASP A 344 4.75 8.77 -19.27
C ASP A 344 3.94 9.06 -20.55
N HIS A 345 3.10 8.13 -21.01
CA HIS A 345 2.23 8.33 -22.17
C HIS A 345 1.19 9.44 -21.91
N ALA A 346 0.59 9.50 -20.72
CA ALA A 346 -0.31 10.57 -20.32
C ALA A 346 0.38 11.95 -20.39
N MET A 347 1.61 12.05 -19.92
CA MET A 347 2.40 13.29 -20.03
C MET A 347 2.71 13.66 -21.49
N ARG A 348 3.00 12.70 -22.36
CA ARG A 348 3.21 12.92 -23.80
C ARG A 348 1.95 13.42 -24.52
N ILE A 349 0.77 12.92 -24.11
CA ILE A 349 -0.53 13.39 -24.64
C ILE A 349 -0.75 14.86 -24.27
N VAL A 350 -0.48 15.24 -23.03
CA VAL A 350 -0.67 16.60 -22.51
C VAL A 350 0.44 17.56 -22.99
N GLY A 351 1.62 17.01 -23.30
CA GLY A 351 2.76 17.79 -23.74
C GLY A 351 3.38 18.63 -22.62
N GLY A 352 3.98 19.76 -22.97
CA GLY A 352 4.74 20.61 -22.02
C GLY A 352 3.93 21.07 -20.79
N LEU A 353 2.62 21.17 -20.88
CA LEU A 353 1.76 21.52 -19.74
C LEU A 353 1.80 20.47 -18.64
N SER A 354 2.11 19.23 -18.95
CA SER A 354 2.24 18.14 -17.96
C SER A 354 3.38 18.35 -16.96
N LEU A 355 4.37 19.19 -17.29
CA LEU A 355 5.53 19.50 -16.44
C LEU A 355 5.23 20.58 -15.38
N SER A 356 4.07 21.24 -15.49
CA SER A 356 3.68 22.26 -14.52
C SER A 356 3.38 21.64 -13.15
N LYS A 357 3.82 22.30 -12.07
CA LYS A 357 3.45 21.93 -10.68
C LYS A 357 1.93 22.01 -10.42
N THR A 358 1.18 22.67 -11.30
CA THR A 358 -0.29 22.70 -11.25
C THR A 358 -0.94 21.52 -11.98
N SER A 359 -0.17 20.73 -12.72
CA SER A 359 -0.64 19.51 -13.38
C SER A 359 -0.60 18.32 -12.43
N PRO A 360 -1.68 17.54 -12.28
CA PRO A 360 -1.64 16.33 -11.47
C PRO A 360 -0.65 15.29 -11.99
N LEU A 361 -0.34 15.31 -13.30
CA LEU A 361 0.59 14.35 -13.92
C LEU A 361 2.02 14.50 -13.40
N GLU A 362 2.44 15.73 -13.07
CA GLU A 362 3.77 15.98 -12.51
C GLU A 362 3.95 15.25 -11.17
N ARG A 363 2.97 15.33 -10.27
CA ARG A 363 2.95 14.59 -9.01
C ARG A 363 2.87 13.09 -9.26
N MET A 364 1.92 12.63 -10.09
CA MET A 364 1.74 11.21 -10.40
C MET A 364 2.99 10.60 -11.01
N TYR A 365 3.73 11.34 -11.84
CA TYR A 365 5.01 10.88 -12.40
C TYR A 365 6.06 10.62 -11.32
N ARG A 366 6.12 11.48 -10.30
CA ARG A 366 7.03 11.30 -9.17
C ARG A 366 6.59 10.13 -8.28
N ASP A 367 5.30 10.03 -8.02
CA ASP A 367 4.71 9.03 -7.12
C ASP A 367 4.90 7.61 -7.64
N VAL A 368 4.67 7.35 -8.93
CA VAL A 368 4.79 5.99 -9.48
C VAL A 368 6.22 5.45 -9.42
N ARG A 369 7.25 6.31 -9.28
CA ARG A 369 8.64 5.88 -9.13
C ARG A 369 8.88 5.10 -7.84
N ALA A 370 8.15 5.40 -6.77
CA ALA A 370 8.26 4.69 -5.51
C ALA A 370 7.92 3.19 -5.64
N GLY A 371 7.06 2.82 -6.60
CA GLY A 371 6.68 1.44 -6.88
C GLY A 371 7.86 0.52 -7.21
N LEU A 372 8.91 1.05 -7.81
CA LEU A 372 10.13 0.27 -8.12
C LEU A 372 10.87 -0.18 -6.85
N HIS A 373 10.71 0.54 -5.76
CA HIS A 373 11.42 0.35 -4.50
C HIS A 373 10.58 -0.34 -3.43
N ASN A 374 9.27 -0.50 -3.64
CA ASN A 374 8.44 -1.34 -2.77
C ASN A 374 8.72 -2.83 -3.01
N PRO A 375 8.73 -3.66 -1.95
CA PRO A 375 8.98 -5.09 -2.09
C PRO A 375 7.81 -5.83 -2.78
N PRO A 376 8.13 -6.93 -3.49
CA PRO A 376 9.46 -7.35 -3.92
C PRO A 376 9.97 -6.48 -5.07
N MET A 377 11.29 -6.19 -5.09
CA MET A 377 11.92 -5.49 -6.22
C MET A 377 11.95 -6.36 -7.46
N ASP A 378 12.06 -5.72 -8.64
CA ASP A 378 11.97 -6.39 -9.93
C ASP A 378 13.03 -7.48 -10.13
N ASP A 379 14.27 -7.25 -9.67
CA ASP A 379 15.36 -8.22 -9.72
C ASP A 379 15.04 -9.52 -8.94
N VAL A 380 14.40 -9.37 -7.77
CA VAL A 380 13.96 -10.51 -6.95
C VAL A 380 12.86 -11.30 -7.66
N VAL A 381 11.88 -10.61 -8.25
CA VAL A 381 10.78 -11.26 -8.98
C VAL A 381 11.32 -12.07 -10.17
N ILE A 382 12.19 -11.46 -10.99
CA ILE A 382 12.78 -12.10 -12.18
C ILE A 382 13.65 -13.29 -11.77
N THR A 383 14.45 -13.15 -10.70
CA THR A 383 15.29 -14.25 -10.18
C THR A 383 14.42 -15.42 -9.69
N ASN A 384 13.35 -15.16 -8.96
CA ASN A 384 12.44 -16.19 -8.47
C ASN A 384 11.75 -16.94 -9.63
N LEU A 385 11.35 -16.23 -10.70
CA LEU A 385 10.80 -16.83 -11.91
C LEU A 385 11.82 -17.74 -12.61
N ALA A 386 13.07 -17.27 -12.73
CA ALA A 386 14.15 -18.07 -13.33
C ALA A 386 14.44 -19.33 -12.50
N ASN A 387 14.52 -19.21 -11.17
CA ASN A 387 14.73 -20.34 -10.27
C ASN A 387 13.61 -21.38 -10.40
N ARG A 388 12.35 -20.95 -10.41
CA ARG A 388 11.20 -21.84 -10.64
C ARG A 388 11.29 -22.56 -11.99
N ALA A 389 11.63 -21.86 -13.06
CA ALA A 389 11.76 -22.45 -14.39
C ALA A 389 12.90 -23.47 -14.48
N LEU A 390 13.96 -23.29 -13.69
CA LEU A 390 15.12 -24.20 -13.60
C LEU A 390 14.95 -25.33 -12.57
N GLY A 391 13.81 -25.39 -11.87
CA GLY A 391 13.55 -26.37 -10.81
C GLY A 391 14.42 -26.20 -9.55
N LYS A 392 14.79 -24.95 -9.22
CA LYS A 392 15.63 -24.57 -8.09
C LYS A 392 14.82 -23.96 -6.96
#